data_609d34766453d1caed678446ab12e238
#
_entry.id   609d34766453d1caed678446ab12e238
#
_cell.length_a   1.000
_cell.length_b   1.000
_cell.length_c   1.000
_cell.angle_alpha   90.00
_cell.angle_beta   90.00
_cell.angle_gamma   90.00
#
_symmetry.space_group_name_H-M   'P 1'
#
loop_
_entity.id
_entity.type
_entity.pdbx_description
1 polymer ?
#
loop_
_entity_poly.entity_id
_entity_poly.type
_entity_poly.pdbx_seq_one_letter_code
_entity_poly.pdbx_strand_id
1 'polypeptide(L)'
;KKWVTVGEAMSGIPDPDQPNDVLNHTYSQFKLKFNGYLGNRAINPDKPAPTVTARGDDKGGVVVLHHPNNKRRMTCRELAAVQSFPLDFEFCGNRSSIYRQIGNAVPPLLGKAVAKQFNRYKGEK
;
A
#
# COMPACT_ATOMS: atom_id res chain seq x y z
N LYS A 1 -12.65 -12.66 -13.16
CA LYS A 1 -11.97 -11.35 -13.12
C LYS A 1 -10.53 -11.53 -12.66
N LYS A 2 -9.57 -11.01 -13.43
CA LYS A 2 -8.15 -11.10 -13.11
C LYS A 2 -7.82 -10.30 -11.85
N TRP A 3 -6.95 -10.84 -11.00
CA TRP A 3 -6.42 -10.13 -9.83
C TRP A 3 -5.48 -9.01 -10.27
N VAL A 4 -5.53 -7.87 -9.57
CA VAL A 4 -4.55 -6.79 -9.74
C VAL A 4 -3.26 -7.18 -9.03
N THR A 5 -2.15 -7.13 -9.74
CA THR A 5 -0.82 -7.41 -9.16
C THR A 5 -0.22 -6.17 -8.51
N VAL A 6 0.79 -6.38 -7.68
CA VAL A 6 1.56 -5.27 -7.08
C VAL A 6 2.15 -4.37 -8.17
N GLY A 7 2.74 -4.95 -9.21
CA GLY A 7 3.31 -4.20 -10.32
C GLY A 7 2.28 -3.34 -11.04
N GLU A 8 1.10 -3.88 -11.29
CA GLU A 8 -0.01 -3.13 -11.90
C GLU A 8 -0.49 -1.99 -10.98
N ALA A 9 -0.65 -2.26 -9.68
CA ALA A 9 -1.10 -1.26 -8.71
C ALA A 9 -0.11 -0.09 -8.58
N MET A 10 1.19 -0.36 -8.72
CA MET A 10 2.26 0.64 -8.60
C MET A 10 2.66 1.27 -9.93
N SER A 11 2.03 0.84 -11.03
CA SER A 11 2.32 1.35 -12.36
C SER A 11 2.16 2.88 -12.41
N GLY A 12 3.15 3.57 -12.96
CA GLY A 12 3.15 5.03 -13.06
C GLY A 12 3.64 5.77 -11.81
N ILE A 13 3.94 5.08 -10.72
CA ILE A 13 4.57 5.72 -9.54
C ILE A 13 6.08 5.73 -9.76
N PRO A 14 6.73 6.91 -9.79
CA PRO A 14 8.17 7.01 -10.00
C PRO A 14 8.96 6.52 -8.79
N ASP A 15 10.27 6.38 -8.93
CA ASP A 15 11.16 6.12 -7.81
C ASP A 15 11.16 7.33 -6.85
N PRO A 16 10.99 7.13 -5.53
CA PRO A 16 10.93 8.24 -4.57
C PRO A 16 12.23 9.03 -4.46
N ASP A 17 13.36 8.45 -4.83
CA ASP A 17 14.66 9.12 -4.78
C ASP A 17 14.96 9.95 -6.04
N GLN A 18 14.07 9.90 -7.02
CA GLN A 18 14.11 10.77 -8.21
C GLN A 18 13.20 11.98 -8.03
N PRO A 19 13.47 13.12 -8.70
CA PRO A 19 12.59 14.28 -8.66
C PRO A 19 11.16 13.91 -9.06
N ASN A 20 10.21 14.16 -8.17
CA ASN A 20 8.78 13.89 -8.40
C ASN A 20 7.93 14.79 -7.51
N ASP A 21 6.64 14.91 -7.84
CA ASP A 21 5.63 15.67 -7.11
C ASP A 21 4.55 14.76 -6.50
N VAL A 22 4.84 13.47 -6.36
CA VAL A 22 3.90 12.47 -5.83
C VAL A 22 3.66 12.69 -4.34
N LEU A 23 2.39 12.84 -3.96
CA LEU A 23 2.00 13.04 -2.56
C LEU A 23 2.32 11.83 -1.69
N ASN A 24 2.85 12.09 -0.49
CA ASN A 24 3.14 11.06 0.52
C ASN A 24 4.09 9.95 0.03
N HIS A 25 4.98 10.28 -0.90
CA HIS A 25 5.90 9.33 -1.51
C HIS A 25 7.21 9.22 -0.73
N THR A 26 7.09 8.86 0.55
CA THR A 26 8.21 8.72 1.50
C THR A 26 8.22 7.34 2.12
N TYR A 27 9.40 6.85 2.48
CA TYR A 27 9.58 5.53 3.07
C TYR A 27 10.52 5.56 4.28
N SER A 28 10.38 4.54 5.14
CA SER A 28 11.25 4.37 6.29
C SER A 28 12.69 4.05 5.87
N GLN A 29 13.64 4.79 6.42
CA GLN A 29 15.08 4.58 6.21
C GLN A 29 15.65 3.45 7.09
N PHE A 30 14.81 2.78 7.86
CA PHE A 30 15.25 1.71 8.74
C PHE A 30 15.81 0.54 7.93
N LYS A 31 16.97 0.02 8.36
CA LYS A 31 17.66 -1.06 7.65
C LYS A 31 16.77 -2.28 7.45
N LEU A 32 16.78 -2.80 6.25
CA LEU A 32 16.12 -4.05 5.91
C LEU A 32 16.85 -5.21 6.56
N LYS A 33 16.08 -6.14 7.16
CA LYS A 33 16.59 -7.42 7.63
C LYS A 33 15.90 -8.53 6.84
N PHE A 34 16.63 -9.17 5.96
CA PHE A 34 16.10 -10.27 5.17
C PHE A 34 16.35 -11.59 5.90
N ASN A 35 15.37 -12.07 6.64
CA ASN A 35 15.46 -13.33 7.40
C ASN A 35 14.42 -14.38 6.95
N GLY A 36 13.76 -14.15 5.82
CA GLY A 36 12.78 -15.09 5.26
C GLY A 36 11.37 -15.01 5.84
N TYR A 37 11.17 -14.30 6.93
CA TYR A 37 9.82 -14.05 7.45
C TYR A 37 9.03 -13.09 6.55
N LEU A 38 7.72 -13.21 6.58
CA LEU A 38 6.81 -12.49 5.66
C LEU A 38 7.08 -10.98 5.57
N GLY A 39 7.33 -10.31 6.70
CA GLY A 39 7.62 -8.87 6.72
C GLY A 39 9.04 -8.49 6.33
N ASN A 40 9.92 -9.46 6.13
CA ASN A 40 11.35 -9.25 5.87
C ASN A 40 11.80 -9.82 4.52
N ARG A 41 10.93 -9.82 3.55
CA ARG A 41 11.24 -10.23 2.16
C ARG A 41 10.58 -9.29 1.17
N ALA A 42 11.19 -9.12 0.01
CA ALA A 42 10.59 -8.37 -1.07
C ALA A 42 9.30 -9.05 -1.54
N ILE A 43 8.27 -8.25 -1.83
CA ILE A 43 7.02 -8.79 -2.36
C ILE A 43 7.14 -9.05 -3.86
N ASN A 44 6.38 -10.03 -4.34
CA ASN A 44 6.39 -10.41 -5.75
C ASN A 44 5.53 -9.43 -6.56
N PRO A 45 6.11 -8.73 -7.56
CA PRO A 45 5.36 -7.76 -8.37
C PRO A 45 4.28 -8.41 -9.27
N ASP A 46 4.41 -9.69 -9.56
CA ASP A 46 3.49 -10.42 -10.47
C ASP A 46 2.31 -11.07 -9.74
N LYS A 47 2.19 -10.83 -8.45
CA LYS A 47 1.12 -11.38 -7.59
C LYS A 47 0.37 -10.26 -6.87
N PRO A 48 -0.85 -10.52 -6.39
CA PRO A 48 -1.50 -9.63 -5.44
C PRO A 48 -0.64 -9.42 -4.19
N ALA A 49 -0.75 -8.24 -3.59
CA ALA A 49 0.00 -7.94 -2.38
C ALA A 49 -0.45 -8.80 -1.19
N PRO A 50 0.48 -9.10 -0.26
CA PRO A 50 0.10 -9.58 1.06
C PRO A 50 -0.73 -8.52 1.80
N THR A 51 -1.34 -8.93 2.91
CA THR A 51 -2.09 -8.01 3.76
C THR A 51 -1.24 -6.82 4.19
N VAL A 52 -1.74 -5.61 3.95
CA VAL A 52 -1.17 -4.38 4.47
C VAL A 52 -1.69 -4.19 5.89
N THR A 53 -0.80 -4.19 6.88
CA THR A 53 -1.19 -4.12 8.28
C THR A 53 -1.01 -2.70 8.85
N ALA A 54 -1.72 -2.42 9.95
CA ALA A 54 -1.67 -1.14 10.64
C ALA A 54 -0.48 -0.96 11.59
N ARG A 55 0.37 -1.96 11.71
CA ARG A 55 1.54 -1.93 12.61
C ARG A 55 2.79 -1.32 11.97
N GLY A 56 2.68 -0.79 10.77
CA GLY A 56 3.77 -0.07 10.14
C GLY A 56 4.13 1.15 10.97
N ASP A 57 5.36 1.22 11.45
CA ASP A 57 5.91 2.43 12.05
C ASP A 57 7.17 2.84 11.29
N ASP A 58 7.65 4.02 11.60
CA ASP A 58 8.84 4.57 10.97
C ASP A 58 10.12 3.82 11.37
N LYS A 59 10.06 3.05 12.44
CA LYS A 59 11.14 2.17 12.88
C LYS A 59 11.20 0.86 12.11
N GLY A 60 10.29 0.68 11.17
CA GLY A 60 10.32 -0.43 10.22
C GLY A 60 10.10 -1.79 10.86
N GLY A 61 9.22 -1.88 11.85
CA GLY A 61 8.79 -3.18 12.36
C GLY A 61 8.50 -4.15 11.20
N VAL A 62 8.44 -5.42 11.48
CA VAL A 62 8.30 -6.56 10.54
C VAL A 62 7.17 -6.42 9.52
N VAL A 63 6.49 -5.29 9.52
CA VAL A 63 5.13 -5.12 8.99
C VAL A 63 5.04 -4.16 7.82
N VAL A 64 6.05 -3.31 7.58
CA VAL A 64 6.09 -2.50 6.35
C VAL A 64 6.71 -3.33 5.24
N LEU A 65 5.92 -3.61 4.22
CA LEU A 65 6.34 -4.45 3.10
C LEU A 65 7.57 -3.89 2.40
N HIS A 66 8.43 -4.80 1.95
CA HIS A 66 9.61 -4.44 1.17
C HIS A 66 9.25 -4.30 -0.31
N HIS A 67 9.77 -3.27 -0.94
CA HIS A 67 9.60 -3.05 -2.36
C HIS A 67 10.15 -4.23 -3.19
N PRO A 68 9.54 -4.56 -4.33
CA PRO A 68 10.03 -5.64 -5.20
C PRO A 68 11.49 -5.51 -5.63
N ASN A 69 12.05 -4.29 -5.69
CA ASN A 69 13.47 -4.08 -6.02
C ASN A 69 14.45 -4.58 -4.95
N ASN A 70 13.97 -4.99 -3.79
CA ASN A 70 14.75 -5.53 -2.69
C ASN A 70 15.76 -4.55 -2.05
N LYS A 71 15.60 -3.25 -2.26
CA LYS A 71 16.55 -2.21 -1.78
C LYS A 71 15.99 -1.35 -0.66
N ARG A 72 14.67 -1.24 -0.55
CA ARG A 72 14.00 -0.35 0.41
C ARG A 72 12.63 -0.89 0.79
N ARG A 73 12.05 -0.30 1.82
CA ARG A 73 10.64 -0.52 2.16
C ARG A 73 9.75 0.24 1.18
N MET A 74 8.51 -0.19 1.07
CA MET A 74 7.53 0.51 0.25
C MET A 74 7.22 1.90 0.84
N THR A 75 7.03 2.87 -0.03
CA THR A 75 6.60 4.21 0.39
C THR A 75 5.14 4.17 0.86
N CYS A 76 4.73 5.21 1.60
CA CYS A 76 3.32 5.39 1.96
C CYS A 76 2.43 5.40 0.71
N ARG A 77 2.86 6.11 -0.36
CA ARG A 77 2.09 6.18 -1.61
C ARG A 77 1.97 4.82 -2.31
N GLU A 78 3.02 4.05 -2.33
CA GLU A 78 3.00 2.71 -2.92
C GLU A 78 2.05 1.77 -2.16
N LEU A 79 2.07 1.80 -0.83
CA LEU A 79 1.13 1.04 -0.01
C LEU A 79 -0.31 1.53 -0.20
N ALA A 80 -0.52 2.83 -0.32
CA ALA A 80 -1.83 3.39 -0.61
C ALA A 80 -2.37 2.92 -1.97
N ALA A 81 -1.51 2.88 -2.99
CA ALA A 81 -1.88 2.36 -4.31
C ALA A 81 -2.25 0.87 -4.27
N VAL A 82 -1.50 0.08 -3.52
CA VAL A 82 -1.80 -1.35 -3.29
C VAL A 82 -3.15 -1.52 -2.57
N GLN A 83 -3.49 -0.61 -1.66
CA GLN A 83 -4.80 -0.55 -0.99
C GLN A 83 -5.89 0.12 -1.85
N SER A 84 -5.60 0.43 -3.11
CA SER A 84 -6.51 1.06 -4.07
C SER A 84 -6.92 2.51 -3.77
N PHE A 85 -6.15 3.25 -2.99
CA PHE A 85 -6.32 4.70 -2.86
C PHE A 85 -5.95 5.41 -4.17
N PRO A 86 -6.70 6.45 -4.57
CA PRO A 86 -6.31 7.30 -5.69
C PRO A 86 -4.95 7.98 -5.46
N LEU A 87 -4.20 8.23 -6.52
CA LEU A 87 -2.87 8.87 -6.42
C LEU A 87 -2.93 10.32 -5.90
N ASP A 88 -4.06 10.99 -6.06
CA ASP A 88 -4.30 12.35 -5.58
C ASP A 88 -4.87 12.42 -4.16
N PHE A 89 -5.11 11.27 -3.51
CA PHE A 89 -5.54 11.25 -2.12
C PHE A 89 -4.39 11.61 -1.19
N GLU A 90 -4.50 12.72 -0.48
CA GLU A 90 -3.47 13.20 0.44
C GLU A 90 -3.72 12.71 1.86
N PHE A 91 -2.70 12.08 2.46
CA PHE A 91 -2.70 11.69 3.86
C PHE A 91 -2.03 12.76 4.71
N CYS A 92 -2.59 13.04 5.89
CA CYS A 92 -2.05 13.99 6.84
C CYS A 92 -1.41 13.29 8.03
N GLY A 93 -0.38 13.91 8.59
CA GLY A 93 0.35 13.41 9.73
C GLY A 93 1.77 12.96 9.40
N ASN A 94 2.47 12.42 10.39
CA ASN A 94 3.80 11.88 10.18
C ASN A 94 3.76 10.52 9.47
N ARG A 95 4.90 10.07 8.97
CA ARG A 95 5.00 8.84 8.18
C ARG A 95 4.47 7.60 8.91
N SER A 96 4.76 7.43 10.19
CA SER A 96 4.24 6.33 11.00
C SER A 96 2.71 6.35 11.08
N SER A 97 2.13 7.53 11.27
CA SER A 97 0.68 7.71 11.28
C SER A 97 0.07 7.36 9.93
N ILE A 98 0.69 7.79 8.83
CA ILE A 98 0.21 7.51 7.48
C ILE A 98 0.23 6.00 7.19
N TYR A 99 1.29 5.29 7.54
CA TYR A 99 1.33 3.83 7.42
C TYR A 99 0.18 3.16 8.19
N ARG A 100 -0.12 3.62 9.40
CA ARG A 100 -1.24 3.10 10.19
C ARG A 100 -2.60 3.41 9.57
N GLN A 101 -2.79 4.63 9.06
CA GLN A 101 -4.02 5.02 8.36
C GLN A 101 -4.30 4.10 7.17
N ILE A 102 -3.28 3.84 6.36
CA ILE A 102 -3.40 2.97 5.18
C ILE A 102 -3.74 1.54 5.60
N GLY A 103 -3.03 1.00 6.59
CA GLY A 103 -3.24 -0.37 7.05
C GLY A 103 -4.58 -0.59 7.75
N ASN A 104 -5.12 0.43 8.41
CA ASN A 104 -6.45 0.37 9.05
C ASN A 104 -7.61 0.59 8.08
N ALA A 105 -7.35 1.09 6.90
CA ALA A 105 -8.40 1.42 5.95
C ALA A 105 -9.01 0.18 5.30
N VAL A 106 -10.31 0.25 5.03
CA VAL A 106 -10.94 -0.62 4.04
C VAL A 106 -10.47 -0.12 2.66
N PRO A 107 -9.91 -1.00 1.80
CA PRO A 107 -9.52 -0.56 0.47
C PRO A 107 -10.69 0.11 -0.27
N PRO A 108 -10.52 1.32 -0.81
CA PRO A 108 -11.62 2.09 -1.42
C PRO A 108 -12.42 1.33 -2.50
N LEU A 109 -11.73 0.56 -3.35
CA LEU A 109 -12.42 -0.24 -4.37
C LEU A 109 -13.21 -1.40 -3.77
N LEU A 110 -12.75 -1.99 -2.67
CA LEU A 110 -13.52 -2.99 -1.93
C LEU A 110 -14.76 -2.37 -1.30
N GLY A 111 -14.60 -1.22 -0.63
CA GLY A 111 -15.72 -0.46 -0.07
C GLY A 111 -16.76 -0.10 -1.12
N LYS A 112 -16.32 0.34 -2.29
CA LYS A 112 -17.18 0.63 -3.43
C LYS A 112 -17.96 -0.60 -3.92
N ALA A 113 -17.30 -1.75 -4.00
CA ALA A 113 -17.93 -3.00 -4.40
C ALA A 113 -19.01 -3.44 -3.39
N VAL A 114 -18.74 -3.33 -2.10
CA VAL A 114 -19.71 -3.63 -1.03
C VAL A 114 -20.90 -2.66 -1.10
N ALA A 115 -20.64 -1.36 -1.24
CA ALA A 115 -21.70 -0.34 -1.34
C ALA A 115 -22.63 -0.59 -2.56
N LYS A 116 -22.08 -1.01 -3.69
CA LYS A 116 -22.86 -1.39 -4.86
C LYS A 116 -23.83 -2.55 -4.59
N GLN A 117 -23.44 -3.51 -3.76
CA GLN A 117 -24.32 -4.61 -3.38
C GLN A 117 -25.51 -4.10 -2.56
N PHE A 118 -25.30 -3.20 -1.62
CA PHE A 118 -26.39 -2.56 -0.87
C PHE A 118 -27.37 -1.82 -1.79
N ASN A 119 -26.86 -1.05 -2.74
CA ASN A 119 -27.71 -0.34 -3.69
C ASN A 119 -28.53 -1.31 -4.56
N ARG A 120 -27.92 -2.39 -4.99
CA ARG A 120 -28.59 -3.44 -5.75
C ARG A 120 -29.70 -4.10 -4.93
N TYR A 121 -29.45 -4.41 -3.67
CA TYR A 121 -30.43 -5.00 -2.76
C TYR A 121 -31.63 -4.06 -2.54
N LYS A 122 -31.41 -2.75 -2.39
CA LYS A 122 -32.47 -1.76 -2.30
C LYS A 122 -33.33 -1.65 -3.56
N GLY A 123 -32.73 -1.86 -4.73
CA GLY A 123 -33.43 -1.81 -6.00
C GLY A 123 -34.36 -3.00 -6.28
N GLU A 124 -34.22 -4.08 -5.52
CA GLU A 124 -35.02 -5.31 -5.65
C GLU A 124 -36.32 -5.30 -4.82
N LYS A 125 -36.64 -4.20 -4.18
CA LYS A 125 -37.91 -4.05 -3.41
C LYS A 125 -39.11 -3.84 -4.32
#